data_318d4ce208e2ca73567c80583dd0ca8b
#
_entry.id   318d4ce208e2ca73567c80583dd0ca8b
#
_cell.length_a   1.000
_cell.length_b   1.000
_cell.length_c   1.000
_cell.angle_alpha   90.00
_cell.angle_beta   90.00
_cell.angle_gamma   90.00
#
_symmetry.space_group_name_H-M   'P 1'
#
loop_
_entity.id
_entity.type
_entity.pdbx_description
1 polymer ?
#
loop_
_entity_poly.entity_id
_entity_poly.type
_entity_poly.pdbx_seq_one_letter_code
_entity_poly.pdbx_strand_id
1 'polypeptide(L)'
;MRHAKSSWTDETLSDHDRPLNPRGLRDAPRMAAWLDAQDSVPDLILCSTALRAHTTAQILERESSFSGPLLTYKKLYLGEPNAYLRLLAQLNDDVETGMVVGHNPGLEGLIQKICGVWEPMPTGAIAKIDLKIDRWLTAASVTDGELIGLWRPKEVLD
;
A
#
# COMPACT_ATOMS: atom_id res chain seq x y z
N MET A 1 0.01 -0.15 1.90
CA MET A 1 -1.22 -0.98 1.83
C MET A 1 -1.00 -2.19 0.94
N ARG A 2 -1.46 -3.38 1.35
CA ARG A 2 -1.55 -4.53 0.45
C ARG A 2 -2.83 -4.43 -0.38
N HIS A 3 -2.77 -4.78 -1.67
CA HIS A 3 -3.96 -4.81 -2.52
C HIS A 3 -5.12 -5.60 -1.89
N ALA A 4 -6.35 -5.26 -2.21
CA ALA A 4 -7.55 -5.97 -1.76
C ALA A 4 -7.64 -7.38 -2.39
N LYS A 5 -8.56 -8.22 -1.89
CA LYS A 5 -8.65 -9.63 -2.29
C LYS A 5 -8.94 -9.79 -3.78
N SER A 6 -8.08 -10.52 -4.48
CA SER A 6 -8.20 -10.80 -5.92
C SER A 6 -8.87 -12.15 -6.21
N SER A 7 -9.36 -12.29 -7.44
CA SER A 7 -9.99 -13.50 -7.96
C SER A 7 -8.95 -14.49 -8.49
N TRP A 8 -9.28 -15.78 -8.40
CA TRP A 8 -8.60 -16.90 -9.03
C TRP A 8 -9.54 -17.72 -9.92
N THR A 9 -10.74 -17.19 -10.23
CA THR A 9 -11.78 -17.94 -10.94
C THR A 9 -11.55 -18.07 -12.44
N ASP A 10 -10.77 -17.17 -13.02
CA ASP A 10 -10.40 -17.21 -14.44
C ASP A 10 -8.93 -17.64 -14.56
N GLU A 11 -8.72 -18.90 -14.89
CA GLU A 11 -7.39 -19.52 -15.04
C GLU A 11 -6.68 -19.09 -16.34
N THR A 12 -7.37 -18.40 -17.26
CA THR A 12 -6.78 -17.91 -18.51
C THR A 12 -6.01 -16.61 -18.31
N LEU A 13 -6.24 -15.89 -17.23
CA LEU A 13 -5.58 -14.64 -16.92
C LEU A 13 -4.16 -14.87 -16.38
N SER A 14 -3.24 -13.98 -16.77
CA SER A 14 -1.95 -13.89 -16.10
C SER A 14 -2.13 -13.46 -14.64
N ASP A 15 -1.18 -13.79 -13.75
CA ASP A 15 -1.24 -13.31 -12.36
C ASP A 15 -1.33 -11.78 -12.27
N HIS A 16 -0.65 -11.06 -13.17
CA HIS A 16 -0.68 -9.60 -13.24
C HIS A 16 -2.09 -9.05 -13.53
N ASP A 17 -2.87 -9.74 -14.37
CA ASP A 17 -4.16 -9.27 -14.87
C ASP A 17 -5.36 -9.76 -14.04
N ARG A 18 -5.13 -10.45 -12.94
CA ARG A 18 -6.20 -10.91 -12.04
C ARG A 18 -6.93 -9.73 -11.39
N PRO A 19 -8.28 -9.65 -11.53
CA PRO A 19 -9.09 -8.60 -10.93
C PRO A 19 -9.33 -8.81 -9.44
N LEU A 20 -9.92 -7.83 -8.77
CA LEU A 20 -10.50 -8.00 -7.45
C LEU A 20 -11.69 -8.97 -7.50
N ASN A 21 -11.85 -9.76 -6.44
CA ASN A 21 -13.04 -10.57 -6.25
C ASN A 21 -14.13 -9.80 -5.48
N PRO A 22 -15.36 -10.35 -5.30
CA PRO A 22 -16.44 -9.67 -4.58
C PRO A 22 -16.06 -9.18 -3.17
N ARG A 23 -15.23 -9.95 -2.45
CA ARG A 23 -14.74 -9.53 -1.13
C ARG A 23 -13.82 -8.32 -1.26
N GLY A 24 -12.89 -8.32 -2.22
CA GLY A 24 -11.99 -7.18 -2.45
C GLY A 24 -12.74 -5.91 -2.84
N LEU A 25 -13.75 -6.04 -3.70
CA LEU A 25 -14.61 -4.92 -4.13
C LEU A 25 -15.47 -4.37 -2.98
N ARG A 26 -15.82 -5.20 -2.00
CA ARG A 26 -16.54 -4.78 -0.79
C ARG A 26 -15.61 -4.11 0.24
N ASP A 27 -14.43 -4.70 0.49
CA ASP A 27 -13.56 -4.29 1.58
C ASP A 27 -12.74 -3.03 1.22
N ALA A 28 -12.35 -2.84 -0.06
CA ALA A 28 -11.53 -1.70 -0.46
C ALA A 28 -12.20 -0.33 -0.22
N PRO A 29 -13.48 -0.09 -0.60
CA PRO A 29 -14.16 1.17 -0.30
C PRO A 29 -14.29 1.43 1.21
N ARG A 30 -14.54 0.39 1.99
CA ARG A 30 -14.66 0.48 3.45
C ARG A 30 -13.34 0.86 4.11
N MET A 31 -12.21 0.32 3.60
CA MET A 31 -10.87 0.71 4.06
C MET A 31 -10.53 2.14 3.65
N ALA A 32 -10.99 2.60 2.49
CA ALA A 32 -10.85 4.00 2.06
C ALA A 32 -11.59 4.95 3.02
N ALA A 33 -12.85 4.67 3.32
CA ALA A 33 -13.63 5.43 4.29
C ALA A 33 -13.02 5.39 5.71
N TRP A 34 -12.42 4.25 6.07
CA TRP A 34 -11.71 4.13 7.34
C TRP A 34 -10.49 5.04 7.41
N LEU A 35 -9.71 5.17 6.31
CA LEU A 35 -8.57 6.11 6.24
C LEU A 35 -9.00 7.56 6.45
N ASP A 36 -10.13 7.98 5.84
CA ASP A 36 -10.71 9.29 6.06
C ASP A 36 -11.08 9.50 7.54
N ALA A 37 -11.77 8.53 8.14
CA ALA A 37 -12.20 8.59 9.53
C ALA A 37 -11.01 8.66 10.53
N GLN A 38 -9.82 8.20 10.12
CA GLN A 38 -8.59 8.26 10.91
C GLN A 38 -7.70 9.45 10.55
N ASP A 39 -8.15 10.36 9.69
CA ASP A 39 -7.34 11.48 9.19
C ASP A 39 -5.95 11.03 8.69
N SER A 40 -5.95 9.91 7.94
CA SER A 40 -4.73 9.21 7.51
C SER A 40 -4.65 9.01 6.00
N VAL A 41 -5.37 9.85 5.24
CA VAL A 41 -5.31 9.86 3.77
C VAL A 41 -3.93 10.37 3.33
N PRO A 42 -3.25 9.70 2.39
CA PRO A 42 -1.92 10.12 1.94
C PRO A 42 -1.98 11.32 0.99
N ASP A 43 -0.85 12.02 0.84
CA ASP A 43 -0.68 13.09 -0.17
C ASP A 43 -0.39 12.52 -1.56
N LEU A 44 0.15 11.28 -1.62
CA LEU A 44 0.56 10.65 -2.87
C LEU A 44 0.49 9.13 -2.75
N ILE A 45 0.07 8.46 -3.84
CA ILE A 45 0.03 6.99 -3.93
C ILE A 45 0.98 6.49 -5.01
N LEU A 46 1.93 5.61 -4.62
CA LEU A 46 2.75 4.79 -5.51
C LEU A 46 2.14 3.40 -5.61
N CYS A 47 1.76 2.96 -6.78
CA CYS A 47 0.99 1.73 -6.97
C CYS A 47 1.68 0.75 -7.93
N SER A 48 1.56 -0.54 -7.65
CA SER A 48 1.91 -1.60 -8.60
C SER A 48 1.00 -1.54 -9.83
N THR A 49 1.56 -1.88 -11.00
CA THR A 49 0.80 -2.00 -12.26
C THR A 49 -0.14 -3.21 -12.30
N ALA A 50 -0.05 -4.18 -11.38
CA ALA A 50 -0.97 -5.32 -11.36
C ALA A 50 -2.42 -4.85 -11.17
N LEU A 51 -3.35 -5.41 -11.94
CA LEU A 51 -4.75 -4.96 -12.00
C LEU A 51 -5.38 -4.86 -10.60
N ARG A 52 -5.20 -5.87 -9.74
CA ARG A 52 -5.74 -5.87 -8.36
C ARG A 52 -5.20 -4.73 -7.49
N ALA A 53 -3.94 -4.36 -7.65
CA ALA A 53 -3.34 -3.26 -6.90
C ALA A 53 -3.81 -1.91 -7.44
N HIS A 54 -3.80 -1.74 -8.77
CA HIS A 54 -4.26 -0.53 -9.43
C HIS A 54 -5.75 -0.27 -9.14
N THR A 55 -6.61 -1.29 -9.26
CA THR A 55 -8.04 -1.17 -8.89
C THR A 55 -8.22 -0.79 -7.42
N THR A 56 -7.42 -1.36 -6.52
CA THR A 56 -7.47 -0.98 -5.09
C THR A 56 -7.12 0.50 -4.90
N ALA A 57 -6.06 0.99 -5.54
CA ALA A 57 -5.66 2.40 -5.46
C ALA A 57 -6.71 3.34 -6.08
N GLN A 58 -7.32 2.98 -7.20
CA GLN A 58 -8.42 3.74 -7.82
C GLN A 58 -9.67 3.80 -6.93
N ILE A 59 -9.95 2.74 -6.18
CA ILE A 59 -11.03 2.75 -5.19
C ILE A 59 -10.70 3.70 -4.05
N LEU A 60 -9.46 3.70 -3.53
CA LEU A 60 -9.03 4.68 -2.54
C LEU A 60 -9.21 6.12 -3.04
N GLU A 61 -8.75 6.40 -4.27
CA GLU A 61 -8.89 7.71 -4.91
C GLU A 61 -10.35 8.17 -4.99
N ARG A 62 -11.28 7.27 -5.35
CA ARG A 62 -12.69 7.61 -5.52
C ARG A 62 -13.48 7.68 -4.22
N GLU A 63 -13.15 6.86 -3.23
CA GLU A 63 -13.95 6.62 -2.03
C GLU A 63 -13.36 7.26 -0.76
N SER A 64 -12.29 8.05 -0.90
CA SER A 64 -11.70 8.85 0.18
C SER A 64 -11.52 10.30 -0.25
N SER A 65 -11.11 11.16 0.67
CA SER A 65 -10.75 12.56 0.40
C SER A 65 -9.40 12.73 -0.33
N PHE A 66 -8.81 11.62 -0.81
CA PHE A 66 -7.56 11.67 -1.55
C PHE A 66 -7.68 12.51 -2.82
N SER A 67 -6.79 13.47 -2.98
CA SER A 67 -6.76 14.40 -4.12
C SER A 67 -5.37 14.53 -4.76
N GLY A 68 -4.42 13.74 -4.27
CA GLY A 68 -3.04 13.76 -4.74
C GLY A 68 -2.82 12.91 -6.01
N PRO A 69 -1.57 12.84 -6.48
CA PRO A 69 -1.22 12.01 -7.63
C PRO A 69 -1.18 10.52 -7.29
N LEU A 70 -1.78 9.69 -8.16
CA LEU A 70 -1.66 8.24 -8.16
C LEU A 70 -0.72 7.82 -9.30
N LEU A 71 0.46 7.31 -8.94
CA LEU A 71 1.51 6.94 -9.88
C LEU A 71 1.72 5.43 -9.88
N THR A 72 1.80 4.82 -11.07
CA THR A 72 1.96 3.37 -11.23
C THR A 72 3.37 2.99 -11.66
N TYR A 73 3.91 1.93 -11.04
CA TYR A 73 5.26 1.44 -11.32
C TYR A 73 5.30 -0.09 -11.43
N LYS A 74 5.80 -0.59 -12.57
CA LYS A 74 5.99 -2.02 -12.79
C LYS A 74 6.95 -2.65 -11.76
N LYS A 75 7.91 -1.88 -11.25
CA LYS A 75 8.87 -2.32 -10.24
C LYS A 75 8.24 -2.69 -8.90
N LEU A 76 7.00 -2.25 -8.64
CA LEU A 76 6.25 -2.61 -7.44
C LEU A 76 5.45 -3.92 -7.60
N TYR A 77 5.30 -4.42 -8.83
CA TYR A 77 4.71 -5.74 -9.07
C TYR A 77 5.66 -6.82 -8.57
N LEU A 78 5.26 -7.54 -7.52
CA LEU A 78 6.08 -8.49 -6.78
C LEU A 78 7.45 -7.92 -6.34
N GLY A 79 7.50 -6.60 -6.10
CA GLY A 79 8.70 -5.89 -5.71
C GLY A 79 9.19 -6.28 -4.32
N GLU A 80 10.52 -6.34 -4.17
CA GLU A 80 11.18 -6.51 -2.89
C GLU A 80 11.19 -5.20 -2.07
N PRO A 81 11.46 -5.23 -0.75
CA PRO A 81 11.48 -4.04 0.12
C PRO A 81 12.28 -2.86 -0.44
N ASN A 82 13.44 -3.12 -1.02
CA ASN A 82 14.28 -2.07 -1.59
C ASN A 82 13.67 -1.39 -2.82
N ALA A 83 12.75 -2.05 -3.56
CA ALA A 83 12.07 -1.42 -4.68
C ALA A 83 11.11 -0.32 -4.19
N TYR A 84 10.40 -0.58 -3.09
CA TYR A 84 9.53 0.41 -2.45
C TYR A 84 10.33 1.59 -1.91
N LEU A 85 11.41 1.34 -1.16
CA LEU A 85 12.25 2.38 -0.57
C LEU A 85 12.91 3.29 -1.63
N ARG A 86 13.39 2.71 -2.74
CA ARG A 86 13.98 3.50 -3.83
C ARG A 86 12.98 4.41 -4.54
N LEU A 87 11.70 4.02 -4.61
CA LEU A 87 10.67 4.88 -5.17
C LEU A 87 10.26 5.97 -4.20
N LEU A 88 10.11 5.63 -2.90
CA LEU A 88 9.87 6.63 -1.87
C LEU A 88 10.97 7.68 -1.79
N ALA A 89 12.23 7.29 -1.98
CA ALA A 89 13.38 8.21 -2.00
C ALA A 89 13.37 9.23 -3.17
N GLN A 90 12.46 9.08 -4.13
CA GLN A 90 12.30 10.01 -5.27
C GLN A 90 11.16 11.03 -5.04
N LEU A 91 10.45 10.93 -3.92
CA LEU A 91 9.41 11.87 -3.58
C LEU A 91 9.99 13.26 -3.27
N ASN A 92 9.21 14.29 -3.55
CA ASN A 92 9.53 15.64 -3.10
C ASN A 92 9.31 15.76 -1.59
N ASP A 93 10.11 16.61 -0.94
CA ASP A 93 10.04 16.80 0.51
C ASP A 93 8.80 17.59 0.97
N ASP A 94 7.96 18.09 0.07
CA ASP A 94 6.63 18.66 0.33
C ASP A 94 5.53 17.59 0.51
N VAL A 95 5.81 16.33 0.18
CA VAL A 95 4.96 15.18 0.48
C VAL A 95 5.17 14.79 1.94
N GLU A 96 4.16 14.94 2.77
CA GLU A 96 4.25 14.53 4.19
C GLU A 96 3.99 13.03 4.34
N THR A 97 2.98 12.51 3.63
CA THR A 97 2.58 11.10 3.71
C THR A 97 2.49 10.46 2.33
N GLY A 98 3.40 9.54 2.04
CA GLY A 98 3.37 8.71 0.85
C GLY A 98 2.77 7.32 1.14
N MET A 99 1.86 6.85 0.31
CA MET A 99 1.35 5.47 0.39
C MET A 99 1.91 4.62 -0.74
N VAL A 100 2.29 3.39 -0.42
CA VAL A 100 2.58 2.36 -1.42
C VAL A 100 1.46 1.31 -1.45
N VAL A 101 0.97 0.95 -2.63
CA VAL A 101 -0.01 -0.14 -2.82
C VAL A 101 0.67 -1.26 -3.60
N GLY A 102 0.85 -2.39 -2.93
CA GLY A 102 1.66 -3.48 -3.48
C GLY A 102 1.28 -4.86 -2.97
N HIS A 103 2.28 -5.72 -2.86
CA HIS A 103 2.14 -7.15 -2.70
C HIS A 103 3.03 -7.71 -1.58
N ASN A 104 2.62 -8.85 -1.01
CA ASN A 104 3.49 -9.70 -0.23
C ASN A 104 4.31 -10.63 -1.16
N PRO A 105 5.50 -11.09 -0.74
CA PRO A 105 6.12 -10.85 0.58
C PRO A 105 6.81 -9.48 0.74
N GLY A 106 6.88 -8.67 -0.32
CA GLY A 106 7.63 -7.41 -0.32
C GLY A 106 7.19 -6.42 0.76
N LEU A 107 5.88 -6.28 1.01
CA LEU A 107 5.36 -5.37 2.04
C LEU A 107 5.65 -5.85 3.46
N GLU A 108 5.50 -7.15 3.75
CA GLU A 108 5.87 -7.72 5.05
C GLU A 108 7.37 -7.59 5.29
N GLY A 109 8.19 -7.87 4.27
CA GLY A 109 9.63 -7.65 4.32
C GLY A 109 10.01 -6.17 4.50
N LEU A 110 9.22 -5.24 3.97
CA LEU A 110 9.42 -3.80 4.15
C LEU A 110 9.23 -3.40 5.62
N ILE A 111 8.15 -3.88 6.26
CA ILE A 111 7.91 -3.65 7.70
C ILE A 111 9.06 -4.23 8.52
N GLN A 112 9.44 -5.48 8.26
CA GLN A 112 10.54 -6.11 8.98
C GLN A 112 11.87 -5.36 8.81
N LYS A 113 12.17 -4.90 7.59
CA LYS A 113 13.40 -4.16 7.31
C LYS A 113 13.46 -2.82 8.02
N ILE A 114 12.36 -2.07 8.07
CA ILE A 114 12.31 -0.73 8.62
C ILE A 114 12.10 -0.75 10.14
N CYS A 115 11.15 -1.58 10.61
CA CYS A 115 10.69 -1.55 12.00
C CYS A 115 11.27 -2.68 12.86
N GLY A 116 12.02 -3.62 12.26
CA GLY A 116 12.62 -4.75 12.98
C GLY A 116 11.61 -5.81 13.44
N VAL A 117 10.34 -5.69 13.09
CA VAL A 117 9.27 -6.63 13.47
C VAL A 117 8.63 -7.25 12.23
N TRP A 118 8.27 -8.52 12.32
CA TRP A 118 7.50 -9.17 11.27
C TRP A 118 6.02 -9.16 11.63
N GLU A 119 5.19 -8.63 10.74
CA GLU A 119 3.75 -8.53 10.91
C GLU A 119 3.02 -9.00 9.66
N PRO A 120 2.04 -9.92 9.80
CA PRO A 120 1.28 -10.40 8.65
C PRO A 120 0.37 -9.30 8.09
N MET A 121 0.47 -9.08 6.78
CA MET A 121 -0.38 -8.17 6.04
C MET A 121 -1.36 -8.96 5.15
N PRO A 122 -2.57 -9.30 5.62
CA PRO A 122 -3.61 -9.86 4.75
C PRO A 122 -4.03 -8.85 3.67
N THR A 123 -4.71 -9.32 2.62
CA THR A 123 -5.22 -8.46 1.55
C THR A 123 -6.10 -7.35 2.11
N GLY A 124 -5.85 -6.11 1.65
CA GLY A 124 -6.52 -4.90 2.13
C GLY A 124 -5.93 -4.30 3.41
N ALA A 125 -4.95 -4.94 4.06
CA ALA A 125 -4.32 -4.38 5.26
C ALA A 125 -3.52 -3.11 4.95
N ILE A 126 -3.50 -2.19 5.92
CA ILE A 126 -2.77 -0.92 5.87
C ILE A 126 -1.84 -0.86 7.07
N ALA A 127 -0.55 -0.62 6.81
CA ALA A 127 0.44 -0.31 7.84
C ALA A 127 0.82 1.18 7.74
N LYS A 128 0.86 1.88 8.85
CA LYS A 128 1.39 3.24 8.98
C LYS A 128 2.73 3.20 9.69
N ILE A 129 3.75 3.72 9.04
CA ILE A 129 5.13 3.70 9.52
C ILE A 129 5.66 5.13 9.56
N ASP A 130 6.23 5.53 10.68
CA ASP A 130 7.06 6.71 10.77
C ASP A 130 8.50 6.33 10.42
N LEU A 131 9.01 6.87 9.31
CA LEU A 131 10.34 6.52 8.79
C LEU A 131 11.50 7.17 9.56
N LYS A 132 11.24 8.12 10.46
CA LYS A 132 12.28 8.89 11.19
C LYS A 132 13.30 9.54 10.25
N ILE A 133 12.84 10.10 9.15
CA ILE A 133 13.66 10.79 8.14
C ILE A 133 13.23 12.25 8.01
N ASP A 134 14.18 13.14 7.72
CA ASP A 134 13.92 14.57 7.45
C ASP A 134 13.68 14.83 5.95
N ARG A 135 14.17 13.93 5.09
CA ARG A 135 14.08 14.05 3.64
C ARG A 135 13.83 12.70 2.99
N TRP A 136 12.94 12.65 2.00
CA TRP A 136 12.62 11.42 1.27
C TRP A 136 13.83 10.79 0.60
N LEU A 137 14.81 11.57 0.16
CA LEU A 137 16.04 11.04 -0.46
C LEU A 137 16.74 10.00 0.44
N THR A 138 16.63 10.12 1.76
CA THR A 138 17.26 9.19 2.71
C THR A 138 16.45 7.91 2.93
N ALA A 139 15.22 7.83 2.43
CA ALA A 139 14.36 6.66 2.57
C ALA A 139 14.98 5.39 1.97
N ALA A 140 15.81 5.50 0.93
CA ALA A 140 16.47 4.36 0.29
C ALA A 140 17.34 3.54 1.24
N SER A 141 17.86 4.14 2.32
CA SER A 141 18.74 3.51 3.30
C SER A 141 18.15 3.42 4.72
N VAL A 142 16.87 3.76 4.89
CA VAL A 142 16.23 3.75 6.20
C VAL A 142 16.12 2.33 6.76
N THR A 143 16.49 2.18 8.03
CA THR A 143 16.43 0.92 8.81
C THR A 143 15.93 1.15 10.23
N ASP A 144 15.52 2.38 10.52
CA ASP A 144 15.02 2.79 11.83
C ASP A 144 13.71 3.55 11.63
N GLY A 145 12.62 2.83 11.74
CA GLY A 145 11.27 3.37 11.64
C GLY A 145 10.38 2.74 12.70
N GLU A 146 9.27 3.41 12.96
CA GLU A 146 8.31 2.97 13.95
C GLU A 146 7.00 2.56 13.29
N LEU A 147 6.54 1.34 13.56
CA LEU A 147 5.21 0.89 13.15
C LEU A 147 4.15 1.55 14.05
N ILE A 148 3.56 2.63 13.55
CA ILE A 148 2.54 3.40 14.30
C ILE A 148 1.23 2.62 14.41
N GLY A 149 0.87 1.84 13.37
CA GLY A 149 -0.32 1.03 13.38
C GLY A 149 -0.39 0.08 12.18
N LEU A 150 -1.14 -1.00 12.38
CA LEU A 150 -1.43 -1.98 11.35
C LEU A 150 -2.91 -2.37 11.46
N TRP A 151 -3.65 -2.09 10.41
CA TRP A 151 -5.11 -2.28 10.37
C TRP A 151 -5.46 -3.31 9.31
N ARG A 152 -6.14 -4.34 9.76
CA ARG A 152 -6.58 -5.46 8.92
C ARG A 152 -8.09 -5.37 8.70
N PRO A 153 -8.61 -5.59 7.48
CA PRO A 153 -10.04 -5.44 7.21
C PRO A 153 -10.96 -6.15 8.21
N LYS A 154 -10.61 -7.35 8.64
CA LYS A 154 -11.40 -8.10 9.63
C LYS A 154 -11.40 -7.47 11.04
N GLU A 155 -10.41 -6.68 11.37
CA GLU A 155 -10.27 -6.05 12.70
C GLU A 155 -10.98 -4.69 12.77
N VAL A 156 -11.11 -4.00 11.63
CA VAL A 156 -11.63 -2.63 11.59
C VAL A 156 -12.99 -2.49 10.88
N LEU A 157 -13.42 -3.52 10.14
CA LEU A 157 -14.65 -3.48 9.34
C LEU A 157 -15.75 -4.43 9.86
N ASP A 158 -15.43 -5.33 10.77
CA ASP A 158 -16.36 -6.23 11.45
C ASP A 158 -16.66 -5.66 12.84
#